data_aca4151f2fc7091094a0af6259bb2557
#
_entry.id   aca4151f2fc7091094a0af6259bb2557
#
_cell.length_a   1.000
_cell.length_b   1.000
_cell.length_c   1.000
_cell.angle_alpha   90.00
_cell.angle_beta   90.00
_cell.angle_gamma   90.00
#
_symmetry.space_group_name_H-M   'P 1'
#
loop_
_entity.id
_entity.type
_entity.pdbx_description
1 polymer ?
#
loop_
_entity_poly.entity_id
_entity_poly.type
_entity_poly.pdbx_seq_one_letter_code
_entity_poly.pdbx_strand_id
1 'polypeptide(L)'
;MLRRKAVVIGAGIGGIACAMRLQSLGFDTEIVEALDAPGGRAYVRKVDGFVFDMGPTVLTVPHFIEELFSLQQDHAMLNEPDFPSHVLNENVRVREGISGGPNTSKYVEIIPILPFYRIYFDDGTFFDYDGDPISTREQIQLLAPEDLAGYEAFHEQARAIFQRG
;
A
#
# COMPACT_ATOMS: atom_id res chain seq x y z
N MET A 1 -10.82 12.45 -31.09
CA MET A 1 -11.94 11.71 -30.46
C MET A 1 -12.25 12.36 -29.13
N LEU A 2 -13.55 12.57 -28.81
CA LEU A 2 -13.94 13.04 -27.47
C LEU A 2 -13.67 11.95 -26.45
N ARG A 3 -12.84 12.23 -25.42
CA ARG A 3 -12.62 11.29 -24.31
C ARG A 3 -13.92 11.14 -23.53
N ARG A 4 -14.23 9.92 -23.12
CA ARG A 4 -15.36 9.66 -22.19
C ARG A 4 -15.00 10.27 -20.84
N LYS A 5 -15.99 10.94 -20.22
CA LYS A 5 -15.82 11.49 -18.86
C LYS A 5 -16.21 10.47 -17.80
N ALA A 6 -15.46 10.46 -16.70
CA ALA A 6 -15.76 9.68 -15.51
C ALA A 6 -15.63 10.58 -14.28
N VAL A 7 -16.57 10.44 -13.34
CA VAL A 7 -16.50 11.14 -12.05
C VAL A 7 -16.43 10.08 -10.96
N VAL A 8 -15.39 10.16 -10.13
CA VAL A 8 -15.20 9.29 -8.96
C VAL A 8 -15.59 10.08 -7.72
N ILE A 9 -16.51 9.55 -6.93
CA ILE A 9 -16.97 10.18 -5.71
C ILE A 9 -16.19 9.59 -4.52
N GLY A 10 -15.42 10.44 -3.87
CA GLY A 10 -14.54 10.10 -2.75
C GLY A 10 -13.09 9.88 -3.15
N ALA A 11 -12.17 10.61 -2.50
CA ALA A 11 -10.72 10.53 -2.69
C ALA A 11 -10.03 9.69 -1.58
N GLY A 12 -10.66 8.62 -1.11
CA GLY A 12 -9.99 7.58 -0.34
C GLY A 12 -9.08 6.73 -1.23
N ILE A 13 -8.29 5.81 -0.65
CA ILE A 13 -7.35 4.95 -1.40
C ILE A 13 -8.06 4.23 -2.57
N GLY A 14 -9.24 3.66 -2.33
CA GLY A 14 -10.03 2.98 -3.37
C GLY A 14 -10.50 3.91 -4.49
N GLY A 15 -10.93 5.13 -4.16
CA GLY A 15 -11.35 6.12 -5.15
C GLY A 15 -10.19 6.61 -6.00
N ILE A 16 -9.05 6.87 -5.40
CA ILE A 16 -7.83 7.26 -6.09
C ILE A 16 -7.38 6.11 -7.03
N ALA A 17 -7.32 4.87 -6.54
CA ALA A 17 -6.96 3.71 -7.34
C ALA A 17 -7.92 3.50 -8.53
N CYS A 18 -9.23 3.70 -8.32
CA CYS A 18 -10.24 3.65 -9.38
C CYS A 18 -10.00 4.73 -10.44
N ALA A 19 -9.75 5.97 -10.00
CA ALA A 19 -9.50 7.08 -10.90
C ALA A 19 -8.23 6.87 -11.75
N MET A 20 -7.15 6.36 -11.15
CA MET A 20 -5.91 6.02 -11.86
C MET A 20 -6.18 4.96 -12.94
N ARG A 21 -6.95 3.91 -12.64
CA ARG A 21 -7.32 2.87 -13.62
C ARG A 21 -8.23 3.41 -14.72
N LEU A 22 -9.20 4.24 -14.39
CA LEU A 22 -10.06 4.89 -15.40
C LEU A 22 -9.23 5.79 -16.33
N GLN A 23 -8.31 6.55 -15.78
CA GLN A 23 -7.43 7.40 -16.55
C GLN A 23 -6.52 6.58 -17.47
N SER A 24 -5.97 5.46 -16.98
CA SER A 24 -5.19 4.53 -17.79
C SER A 24 -6.00 3.87 -18.92
N LEU A 25 -7.31 3.78 -18.78
CA LEU A 25 -8.25 3.34 -19.83
C LEU A 25 -8.67 4.46 -20.80
N GLY A 26 -8.10 5.66 -20.66
CA GLY A 26 -8.33 6.78 -21.56
C GLY A 26 -9.55 7.64 -21.23
N PHE A 27 -10.14 7.48 -20.02
CA PHE A 27 -11.20 8.37 -19.56
C PHE A 27 -10.60 9.73 -19.11
N ASP A 28 -11.37 10.79 -19.34
CA ASP A 28 -11.17 12.10 -18.70
C ASP A 28 -11.80 12.00 -17.30
N THR A 29 -10.96 11.86 -16.27
CA THR A 29 -11.40 11.45 -14.94
C THR A 29 -11.28 12.59 -13.95
N GLU A 30 -12.37 12.83 -13.21
CA GLU A 30 -12.47 13.80 -12.13
C GLU A 30 -12.77 13.08 -10.81
N ILE A 31 -12.15 13.53 -9.70
CA ILE A 31 -12.44 13.05 -8.36
C ILE A 31 -13.10 14.16 -7.57
N VAL A 32 -14.25 13.85 -6.93
CA VAL A 32 -14.96 14.75 -6.03
C VAL A 32 -14.85 14.23 -4.61
N GLU A 33 -14.30 15.06 -3.71
CA GLU A 33 -14.09 14.72 -2.29
C GLU A 33 -14.90 15.69 -1.42
N ALA A 34 -15.51 15.15 -0.36
CA ALA A 34 -16.32 15.93 0.60
C ALA A 34 -15.46 16.62 1.68
N LEU A 35 -14.28 16.07 1.97
CA LEU A 35 -13.35 16.64 2.94
C LEU A 35 -12.42 17.66 2.25
N ASP A 36 -11.70 18.40 3.05
CA ASP A 36 -10.72 19.42 2.64
C ASP A 36 -9.43 18.84 2.04
N ALA A 37 -9.21 17.51 2.19
CA ALA A 37 -8.08 16.81 1.61
C ALA A 37 -8.41 15.34 1.28
N PRO A 38 -7.71 14.72 0.30
CA PRO A 38 -7.84 13.31 0.01
C PRO A 38 -7.27 12.44 1.14
N GLY A 39 -7.60 11.15 1.10
CA GLY A 39 -7.08 10.14 2.04
C GLY A 39 -8.18 9.23 2.60
N GLY A 40 -9.39 9.73 2.79
CA GLY A 40 -10.47 8.95 3.39
C GLY A 40 -10.12 8.44 4.78
N ARG A 41 -10.06 7.12 4.99
CA ARG A 41 -9.61 6.55 6.27
C ARG A 41 -8.10 6.64 6.53
N ALA A 42 -7.31 6.97 5.52
CA ALA A 42 -5.89 7.30 5.65
C ALA A 42 -5.66 8.82 5.73
N TYR A 43 -6.69 9.57 6.12
CA TYR A 43 -6.62 11.02 6.30
C TYR A 43 -5.67 11.41 7.42
N VAL A 44 -4.98 12.52 7.26
CA VAL A 44 -4.07 13.08 8.27
C VAL A 44 -4.73 14.30 8.91
N ARG A 45 -4.91 14.25 10.21
CA ARG A 45 -5.48 15.36 10.98
C ARG A 45 -4.38 16.21 11.60
N LYS A 46 -4.42 17.51 11.35
CA LYS A 46 -3.50 18.49 11.97
C LYS A 46 -4.30 19.32 12.98
N VAL A 47 -3.88 19.31 14.25
CA VAL A 47 -4.53 20.07 15.33
C VAL A 47 -3.43 20.63 16.25
N ASP A 48 -3.45 21.94 16.49
CA ASP A 48 -2.56 22.65 17.42
C ASP A 48 -1.06 22.34 17.21
N GLY A 49 -0.64 22.20 15.95
CA GLY A 49 0.75 21.87 15.58
C GLY A 49 1.11 20.38 15.64
N PHE A 50 0.19 19.53 16.10
CA PHE A 50 0.35 18.07 16.08
C PHE A 50 -0.21 17.47 14.78
N VAL A 51 0.40 16.36 14.36
CA VAL A 51 -0.01 15.60 13.18
C VAL A 51 -0.44 14.20 13.63
N PHE A 52 -1.68 13.84 13.31
CA PHE A 52 -2.26 12.54 13.66
C PHE A 52 -2.58 11.78 12.38
N ASP A 53 -1.94 10.63 12.18
CA ASP A 53 -2.31 9.67 11.16
C ASP A 53 -3.57 8.93 11.60
N MET A 54 -4.65 9.09 10.85
CA MET A 54 -5.97 8.54 11.21
C MET A 54 -6.21 7.13 10.63
N GLY A 55 -5.26 6.63 9.88
CA GLY A 55 -5.42 5.42 9.07
C GLY A 55 -4.42 4.32 9.36
N PRO A 56 -4.38 3.33 8.48
CA PRO A 56 -3.45 2.22 8.58
C PRO A 56 -2.00 2.72 8.48
N THR A 57 -1.17 2.29 9.42
CA THR A 57 0.26 2.62 9.47
C THR A 57 1.12 1.61 8.72
N VAL A 58 0.56 0.46 8.34
CA VAL A 58 1.25 -0.64 7.66
C VAL A 58 0.59 -0.93 6.32
N LEU A 59 1.41 -0.96 5.27
CA LEU A 59 1.01 -1.37 3.94
C LEU A 59 1.35 -2.85 3.75
N THR A 60 0.32 -3.72 3.77
CA THR A 60 0.52 -5.18 3.73
C THR A 60 0.68 -5.77 2.32
N VAL A 61 0.28 -5.03 1.28
CA VAL A 61 0.31 -5.47 -0.13
C VAL A 61 0.90 -4.36 -1.02
N PRO A 62 2.19 -4.06 -0.89
CA PRO A 62 2.85 -2.95 -1.58
C PRO A 62 2.77 -3.09 -3.11
N HIS A 63 2.78 -4.32 -3.65
CA HIS A 63 2.70 -4.56 -5.09
C HIS A 63 1.41 -4.03 -5.74
N PHE A 64 0.29 -3.91 -5.03
CA PHE A 64 -0.91 -3.27 -5.56
C PHE A 64 -0.74 -1.75 -5.75
N ILE A 65 0.06 -1.12 -4.92
CA ILE A 65 0.42 0.29 -5.11
C ILE A 65 1.37 0.42 -6.29
N GLU A 66 2.38 -0.44 -6.38
CA GLU A 66 3.33 -0.47 -7.50
C GLU A 66 2.63 -0.69 -8.84
N GLU A 67 1.66 -1.60 -8.89
CA GLU A 67 0.83 -1.84 -10.08
C GLU A 67 0.14 -0.55 -10.56
N LEU A 68 -0.48 0.22 -9.64
CA LEU A 68 -1.18 1.45 -10.02
C LEU A 68 -0.27 2.47 -10.71
N PHE A 69 0.98 2.56 -10.30
CA PHE A 69 1.95 3.45 -10.93
C PHE A 69 2.51 2.88 -12.25
N SER A 70 2.52 1.55 -12.43
CA SER A 70 2.93 0.93 -13.69
C SER A 70 1.90 1.11 -14.80
N LEU A 71 0.60 1.17 -14.47
CA LEU A 71 -0.48 1.42 -15.44
C LEU A 71 -0.33 2.73 -16.20
N GLN A 72 0.37 3.71 -15.66
CA GLN A 72 0.57 5.01 -16.31
C GLN A 72 1.62 5.00 -17.41
N GLN A 73 2.51 4.00 -17.46
CA GLN A 73 3.56 3.94 -18.49
C GLN A 73 3.05 3.55 -19.86
N ASP A 74 2.05 2.67 -19.92
CA ASP A 74 1.49 2.20 -21.19
C ASP A 74 0.78 3.36 -21.94
N HIS A 75 0.43 4.43 -21.24
CA HIS A 75 -0.19 5.64 -21.78
C HIS A 75 0.75 6.85 -21.95
N ALA A 76 1.97 6.79 -21.47
CA ALA A 76 2.96 7.87 -21.65
C ALA A 76 3.32 8.13 -23.13
N MET A 77 2.92 7.22 -24.05
CA MET A 77 2.92 7.48 -25.50
C MET A 77 1.77 8.37 -25.98
N LEU A 78 0.80 8.72 -25.14
CA LEU A 78 -0.37 9.52 -25.48
C LEU A 78 -0.47 10.79 -24.64
N ASN A 79 0.52 11.70 -24.77
CA ASN A 79 0.55 13.04 -24.14
C ASN A 79 0.52 13.00 -22.59
N GLU A 80 1.56 13.54 -21.97
CA GLU A 80 1.69 13.69 -20.52
C GLU A 80 0.42 14.24 -19.90
N PRO A 81 -0.33 13.48 -19.06
CA PRO A 81 -1.30 14.11 -18.21
C PRO A 81 -0.53 14.72 -17.02
N ASP A 82 -0.60 16.04 -16.86
CA ASP A 82 -0.32 16.70 -15.60
C ASP A 82 -1.09 15.95 -14.50
N PHE A 83 -0.40 15.10 -13.77
CA PHE A 83 -0.96 14.50 -12.56
C PHE A 83 -1.16 15.65 -11.57
N PRO A 84 -2.40 15.92 -11.12
CA PRO A 84 -2.64 17.09 -10.30
C PRO A 84 -1.80 16.98 -9.02
N SER A 85 -0.77 17.81 -8.92
CA SER A 85 0.16 17.83 -7.77
C SER A 85 -0.53 18.07 -6.41
N HIS A 86 -1.76 18.55 -6.42
CA HIS A 86 -2.58 18.77 -5.22
C HIS A 86 -3.28 17.50 -4.69
N VAL A 87 -3.23 16.38 -5.40
CA VAL A 87 -3.75 15.07 -4.90
C VAL A 87 -2.75 14.39 -3.97
N LEU A 88 -1.48 14.78 -4.02
CA LEU A 88 -0.46 14.27 -3.11
C LEU A 88 -0.52 15.07 -1.81
N ASN A 89 -0.87 14.40 -0.70
CA ASN A 89 -0.77 14.98 0.63
C ASN A 89 0.70 15.38 0.87
N GLU A 90 0.96 16.60 1.41
CA GLU A 90 2.29 17.12 1.74
C GLU A 90 3.12 16.20 2.64
N ASN A 91 2.49 15.19 3.27
CA ASN A 91 3.15 14.20 4.12
C ASN A 91 3.63 12.96 3.36
N VAL A 92 3.25 12.76 2.11
CA VAL A 92 3.89 11.77 1.25
C VAL A 92 5.23 12.37 0.82
N ARG A 93 6.31 11.99 1.50
CA ARG A 93 7.67 12.40 1.12
C ARG A 93 8.01 11.76 -0.20
N VAL A 94 7.79 12.51 -1.28
CA VAL A 94 8.34 12.16 -2.60
C VAL A 94 9.84 12.41 -2.52
N ARG A 95 10.64 11.35 -2.51
CA ARG A 95 12.09 11.45 -2.69
C ARG A 95 12.43 10.96 -4.09
N GLU A 96 13.13 11.79 -4.84
CA GLU A 96 13.81 11.34 -6.05
C GLU A 96 14.91 10.35 -5.66
N GLY A 97 14.86 9.11 -6.16
CA GLY A 97 16.04 8.25 -6.29
C GLY A 97 16.19 7.05 -5.37
N ILE A 98 15.14 6.33 -4.90
CA ILE A 98 15.31 5.04 -4.21
C ILE A 98 14.42 3.96 -4.82
N SER A 99 14.99 2.74 -4.95
CA SER A 99 14.51 1.59 -5.69
C SER A 99 13.19 0.99 -5.16
N GLY A 100 12.11 1.43 -5.70
CA GLY A 100 10.90 0.64 -5.96
C GLY A 100 10.93 0.26 -7.44
N GLY A 101 10.00 -0.50 -7.96
CA GLY A 101 9.92 -0.75 -9.40
C GLY A 101 10.07 0.55 -10.20
N PRO A 102 10.52 0.52 -11.43
CA PRO A 102 11.08 1.67 -12.18
C PRO A 102 10.20 2.92 -12.24
N ASN A 103 8.96 2.84 -11.79
CA ASN A 103 7.99 3.95 -11.84
C ASN A 103 7.45 4.39 -10.50
N THR A 104 7.33 3.49 -9.53
CA THR A 104 6.80 3.81 -8.20
C THR A 104 7.74 4.76 -7.48
N SER A 105 9.06 4.54 -7.61
CA SER A 105 10.11 5.33 -6.99
C SER A 105 10.13 6.80 -7.42
N LYS A 106 9.55 7.14 -8.55
CA LYS A 106 9.41 8.53 -9.00
C LYS A 106 8.41 9.32 -8.12
N TYR A 107 7.39 8.65 -7.59
CA TYR A 107 6.27 9.29 -6.90
C TYR A 107 6.17 8.89 -5.43
N VAL A 108 6.49 7.65 -5.07
CA VAL A 108 6.33 7.08 -3.73
C VAL A 108 7.52 6.20 -3.40
N GLU A 109 8.10 6.40 -2.21
CA GLU A 109 9.09 5.52 -1.64
C GLU A 109 8.39 4.55 -0.68
N ILE A 110 8.43 3.24 -0.98
CA ILE A 110 7.92 2.19 -0.11
C ILE A 110 9.09 1.65 0.71
N ILE A 111 9.07 1.90 2.02
CA ILE A 111 10.14 1.51 2.93
C ILE A 111 9.68 0.27 3.71
N PRO A 112 10.40 -0.87 3.60
CA PRO A 112 10.10 -2.03 4.43
C PRO A 112 10.46 -1.74 5.89
N ILE A 113 9.54 -2.12 6.80
CA ILE A 113 9.76 -2.05 8.25
C ILE A 113 10.03 -3.47 8.72
N LEU A 114 11.19 -3.71 9.33
CA LEU A 114 11.58 -5.02 9.83
C LEU A 114 12.02 -4.94 11.30
N PRO A 115 11.48 -5.81 12.17
CA PRO A 115 10.33 -6.67 11.91
C PRO A 115 9.04 -5.87 11.68
N PHE A 116 8.04 -6.44 11.03
CA PHE A 116 6.73 -5.78 10.85
C PHE A 116 6.08 -5.47 12.19
N TYR A 117 6.19 -6.43 13.13
CA TYR A 117 5.84 -6.24 14.53
C TYR A 117 6.56 -7.26 15.42
N ARG A 118 6.68 -6.94 16.71
CA ARG A 118 7.22 -7.81 17.75
C ARG A 118 6.15 -8.04 18.81
N ILE A 119 5.94 -9.30 19.15
CA ILE A 119 5.08 -9.73 20.25
C ILE A 119 5.96 -10.09 21.44
N TYR A 120 5.73 -9.48 22.59
CA TYR A 120 6.40 -9.80 23.84
C TYR A 120 5.50 -10.71 24.67
N PHE A 121 6.08 -11.76 25.24
CA PHE A 121 5.42 -12.67 26.16
C PHE A 121 5.77 -12.34 27.62
N ASP A 122 4.95 -12.81 28.56
CA ASP A 122 5.10 -12.51 29.99
C ASP A 122 6.40 -13.05 30.59
N ASP A 123 6.98 -14.09 30.00
CA ASP A 123 8.25 -14.69 30.41
C ASP A 123 9.49 -13.94 29.89
N GLY A 124 9.27 -12.84 29.17
CA GLY A 124 10.33 -12.01 28.59
C GLY A 124 10.84 -12.49 27.23
N THR A 125 10.32 -13.60 26.70
CA THR A 125 10.58 -14.00 25.32
C THR A 125 9.81 -13.11 24.35
N PHE A 126 10.15 -13.16 23.06
CA PHE A 126 9.46 -12.40 22.03
C PHE A 126 9.40 -13.19 20.72
N PHE A 127 8.45 -12.80 19.87
CA PHE A 127 8.29 -13.29 18.51
C PHE A 127 8.31 -12.12 17.55
N ASP A 128 9.20 -12.17 16.55
CA ASP A 128 9.29 -11.18 15.48
C ASP A 128 8.62 -11.70 14.21
N TYR A 129 7.72 -10.90 13.66
CA TYR A 129 7.13 -11.18 12.37
C TYR A 129 7.68 -10.22 11.33
N ASP A 130 8.45 -10.77 10.38
CA ASP A 130 9.10 -10.06 9.28
C ASP A 130 8.58 -10.46 7.89
N GLY A 131 7.63 -11.43 7.86
CA GLY A 131 7.07 -11.96 6.62
C GLY A 131 7.95 -13.03 5.95
N ASP A 132 9.13 -13.34 6.49
CA ASP A 132 9.95 -14.44 6.00
C ASP A 132 9.48 -15.77 6.61
N PRO A 133 9.03 -16.74 5.79
CA PRO A 133 8.61 -18.05 6.28
C PRO A 133 9.73 -18.83 6.99
N ILE A 134 10.98 -18.62 6.60
CA ILE A 134 12.14 -19.31 7.21
C ILE A 134 12.35 -18.78 8.63
N SER A 135 12.45 -17.46 8.75
CA SER A 135 12.59 -16.79 10.05
C SER A 135 11.44 -17.13 11.00
N THR A 136 10.20 -17.10 10.50
CA THR A 136 9.01 -17.49 11.28
C THR A 136 9.09 -18.93 11.76
N ARG A 137 9.48 -19.87 10.90
CA ARG A 137 9.63 -21.27 11.22
C ARG A 137 10.68 -21.51 12.32
N GLU A 138 11.83 -20.85 12.21
CA GLU A 138 12.93 -20.95 13.19
C GLU A 138 12.48 -20.44 14.57
N GLN A 139 11.74 -19.34 14.63
CA GLN A 139 11.23 -18.80 15.87
C GLN A 139 10.16 -19.73 16.51
N ILE A 140 9.26 -20.31 15.71
CA ILE A 140 8.29 -21.30 16.20
C ILE A 140 9.02 -22.54 16.72
N GLN A 141 10.04 -23.04 16.00
CA GLN A 141 10.85 -24.17 16.46
C GLN A 141 11.54 -23.90 17.80
N LEU A 142 11.87 -22.66 18.10
CA LEU A 142 12.51 -22.25 19.34
C LEU A 142 11.51 -22.06 20.48
N LEU A 143 10.36 -21.41 20.21
CA LEU A 143 9.40 -20.98 21.22
C LEU A 143 8.33 -22.04 21.53
N ALA A 144 7.89 -22.78 20.51
CA ALA A 144 6.82 -23.76 20.59
C ALA A 144 7.03 -24.90 19.56
N PRO A 145 8.05 -25.75 19.75
CA PRO A 145 8.43 -26.78 18.76
C PRO A 145 7.29 -27.77 18.47
N GLU A 146 6.37 -28.00 19.40
CA GLU A 146 5.20 -28.84 19.24
C GLU A 146 4.19 -28.29 18.23
N ASP A 147 4.17 -26.98 18.02
CA ASP A 147 3.22 -26.29 17.10
C ASP A 147 3.76 -26.17 15.67
N LEU A 148 5.02 -26.50 15.45
CA LEU A 148 5.66 -26.33 14.14
C LEU A 148 4.92 -27.06 13.01
N ALA A 149 4.53 -28.31 13.23
CA ALA A 149 3.79 -29.09 12.24
C ALA A 149 2.41 -28.48 11.91
N GLY A 150 1.74 -27.92 12.91
CA GLY A 150 0.47 -27.20 12.76
C GLY A 150 0.64 -25.93 11.94
N TYR A 151 1.69 -25.16 12.21
CA TYR A 151 2.04 -23.96 11.43
C TYR A 151 2.31 -24.29 9.96
N GLU A 152 3.12 -25.33 9.67
CA GLU A 152 3.44 -25.73 8.31
C GLU A 152 2.18 -26.15 7.53
N ALA A 153 1.29 -26.92 8.16
CA ALA A 153 0.01 -27.32 7.55
C ALA A 153 -0.91 -26.11 7.28
N PHE A 154 -1.00 -25.19 8.24
CA PHE A 154 -1.77 -23.95 8.08
C PHE A 154 -1.22 -23.09 6.93
N HIS A 155 0.09 -22.91 6.89
CA HIS A 155 0.74 -22.11 5.86
C HIS A 155 0.53 -22.69 4.45
N GLU A 156 0.60 -24.02 4.31
CA GLU A 156 0.32 -24.70 3.03
C GLU A 156 -1.14 -24.53 2.60
N GLN A 157 -2.10 -24.64 3.51
CA GLN A 157 -3.51 -24.38 3.21
C GLN A 157 -3.75 -22.92 2.81
N ALA A 158 -3.17 -21.97 3.54
CA ALA A 158 -3.28 -20.55 3.21
C ALA A 158 -2.73 -20.23 1.82
N ARG A 159 -1.57 -20.81 1.47
CA ARG A 159 -0.98 -20.69 0.13
C ARG A 159 -1.90 -21.25 -0.96
N ALA A 160 -2.48 -22.44 -0.74
CA ALA A 160 -3.41 -23.05 -1.68
C ALA A 160 -4.69 -22.23 -1.91
N ILE A 161 -5.19 -21.56 -0.85
CA ILE A 161 -6.34 -20.65 -0.96
C ILE A 161 -5.96 -19.40 -1.75
N PHE A 162 -4.83 -18.78 -1.43
CA PHE A 162 -4.34 -17.58 -2.11
C PHE A 162 -4.10 -17.78 -3.61
N GLN A 163 -3.62 -18.97 -4.00
CA GLN A 163 -3.39 -19.30 -5.42
C GLN A 163 -4.68 -19.53 -6.23
N ARG A 164 -5.83 -19.73 -5.55
CA ARG A 164 -7.14 -19.95 -6.20
C ARG A 164 -7.96 -18.68 -6.37
N GLY A 165 -7.67 -17.62 -5.63
CA GLY A 165 -8.35 -16.30 -5.65
C GLY A 165 -7.68 -15.32 -6.53
#